data_30510fd06373d9b142c09e6d0fc34760
#
_entry.id   30510fd06373d9b142c09e6d0fc34760
#
_cell.length_a   1.000
_cell.length_b   1.000
_cell.length_c   1.000
_cell.angle_alpha   90.00
_cell.angle_beta   90.00
_cell.angle_gamma   90.00
#
_symmetry.space_group_name_H-M   'P 1'
#
loop_
_entity.id
_entity.type
_entity.pdbx_description
1 polymer ?
#
loop_
_entity_poly.entity_id
_entity_poly.type
_entity_poly.pdbx_seq_one_letter_code
_entity_poly.pdbx_strand_id
1 'polypeptide(L)'
;MTFTLLQEKAVLAQGELLSTALFHLLLQEKNIPSALLPALEFMRIDKNLDPDEYYIQQNLKRLLNEHKGIKLFITQGYICRNAYGEIDNLKRGGSDYTASLIGQALQTNEIQIWTDIDGLHNNDPRFVNNTKPVSVLSFDEAAELAYFGAKILHPSSILPAKKANIPVRLKNSMRPEKTGTIIQNKEDHSGVKAIAAKDNITVVRIQSDRMLFAYGFLRKVFEVFEIYKTPIDMITTSEVAVSMTIDDTSNLDAILSDLKKFGHAEVESDQVIIALVGLIPPSEKGYASEIFEALLPVPIKMISYGASTHNISILVDKTDKTEALNALHQKLYKS
;
A
#
# COMPACT_ATOMS: atom_id res chain seq x y z
N MET A 1 31.31 2.86 -18.93
CA MET A 1 30.63 4.03 -18.34
C MET A 1 29.63 3.50 -17.33
N THR A 2 29.79 3.84 -16.07
CA THR A 2 28.79 3.53 -15.03
C THR A 2 27.69 4.57 -15.08
N PHE A 3 26.47 4.14 -15.30
CA PHE A 3 25.29 4.98 -15.30
C PHE A 3 25.08 5.50 -13.86
N THR A 4 24.97 6.79 -13.67
CA THR A 4 24.73 7.39 -12.36
C THR A 4 23.24 7.33 -12.01
N LEU A 5 22.88 7.30 -10.73
CA LEU A 5 21.49 7.34 -10.27
C LEU A 5 20.73 8.57 -10.80
N LEU A 6 21.40 9.71 -10.96
CA LEU A 6 20.80 10.92 -11.54
C LEU A 6 20.46 10.74 -13.02
N GLN A 7 21.36 10.12 -13.78
CA GLN A 7 21.11 9.81 -15.20
C GLN A 7 19.97 8.80 -15.35
N GLU A 8 19.91 7.80 -14.50
CA GLU A 8 18.80 6.84 -14.45
C GLU A 8 17.45 7.54 -14.24
N LYS A 9 17.35 8.39 -13.22
CA LYS A 9 16.12 9.14 -12.93
C LYS A 9 15.73 10.08 -14.08
N ALA A 10 16.70 10.74 -14.72
CA ALA A 10 16.46 11.60 -15.87
C ALA A 10 15.92 10.81 -17.08
N VAL A 11 16.43 9.60 -17.32
CA VAL A 11 15.94 8.72 -18.39
C VAL A 11 14.54 8.19 -18.07
N LEU A 12 14.30 7.74 -16.83
CA LEU A 12 12.97 7.26 -16.39
C LEU A 12 11.90 8.35 -16.55
N ALA A 13 12.26 9.63 -16.34
CA ALA A 13 11.33 10.75 -16.50
C ALA A 13 10.87 10.97 -17.96
N GLN A 14 11.63 10.50 -18.96
CA GLN A 14 11.30 10.75 -20.38
C GLN A 14 9.98 10.09 -20.80
N GLY A 15 9.62 8.92 -20.24
CA GLY A 15 8.35 8.27 -20.52
C GLY A 15 7.16 9.16 -20.17
N GLU A 16 7.17 9.76 -18.98
CA GLU A 16 6.12 10.66 -18.51
C GLU A 16 6.09 11.98 -19.31
N LEU A 17 7.25 12.56 -19.60
CA LEU A 17 7.36 13.80 -20.35
C LEU A 17 6.83 13.63 -21.79
N LEU A 18 7.23 12.54 -22.47
CA LEU A 18 6.84 12.29 -23.85
C LEU A 18 5.37 11.91 -23.97
N SER A 19 4.85 11.03 -23.11
CA SER A 19 3.46 10.57 -23.17
C SER A 19 2.47 11.72 -22.93
N THR A 20 2.74 12.57 -21.95
CA THR A 20 1.87 13.72 -21.65
C THR A 20 1.96 14.82 -22.72
N ALA A 21 3.14 15.04 -23.31
CA ALA A 21 3.31 15.96 -24.44
C ALA A 21 2.54 15.48 -25.67
N LEU A 22 2.65 14.19 -26.02
CA LEU A 22 1.90 13.59 -27.13
C LEU A 22 0.39 13.66 -26.90
N PHE A 23 -0.07 13.40 -25.68
CA PHE A 23 -1.48 13.50 -25.35
C PHE A 23 -2.00 14.95 -25.44
N HIS A 24 -1.20 15.92 -24.99
CA HIS A 24 -1.55 17.33 -25.12
C HIS A 24 -1.64 17.77 -26.60
N LEU A 25 -0.68 17.35 -27.45
CA LEU A 25 -0.73 17.61 -28.90
C LEU A 25 -1.99 16.99 -29.54
N LEU A 26 -2.37 15.79 -29.16
CA LEU A 26 -3.61 15.16 -29.62
C LEU A 26 -4.86 15.98 -29.24
N LEU A 27 -4.91 16.55 -28.03
CA LEU A 27 -6.01 17.41 -27.62
C LEU A 27 -6.06 18.71 -28.44
N GLN A 28 -4.89 19.28 -28.74
CA GLN A 28 -4.79 20.46 -29.61
C GLN A 28 -5.27 20.16 -31.03
N GLU A 29 -4.85 19.03 -31.61
CA GLU A 29 -5.32 18.58 -32.94
C GLU A 29 -6.86 18.41 -32.97
N LYS A 30 -7.42 17.93 -31.87
CA LYS A 30 -8.87 17.79 -31.72
C LYS A 30 -9.59 19.11 -31.32
N ASN A 31 -8.90 20.23 -31.28
CA ASN A 31 -9.42 21.52 -30.85
C ASN A 31 -10.04 21.52 -29.44
N ILE A 32 -9.51 20.70 -28.52
CA ILE A 32 -9.91 20.66 -27.12
C ILE A 32 -9.04 21.63 -26.32
N PRO A 33 -9.58 22.75 -25.79
CA PRO A 33 -8.80 23.72 -25.01
C PRO A 33 -8.19 23.07 -23.78
N SER A 34 -6.87 23.00 -23.72
CA SER A 34 -6.12 22.36 -22.65
C SER A 34 -4.76 23.04 -22.45
N ALA A 35 -4.15 22.87 -21.29
CA ALA A 35 -2.79 23.31 -21.00
C ALA A 35 -1.96 22.19 -20.39
N LEU A 36 -0.69 22.10 -20.80
CA LEU A 36 0.28 21.19 -20.20
C LEU A 36 1.01 21.95 -19.09
N LEU A 37 0.88 21.46 -17.85
CA LEU A 37 1.59 21.98 -16.68
C LEU A 37 2.79 21.07 -16.40
N PRO A 38 4.04 21.51 -16.62
CA PRO A 38 5.20 20.67 -16.39
C PRO A 38 5.35 20.34 -14.89
N ALA A 39 5.28 19.07 -14.53
CA ALA A 39 5.41 18.65 -13.12
C ALA A 39 6.74 19.13 -12.50
N LEU A 40 7.81 19.16 -13.26
CA LEU A 40 9.13 19.64 -12.81
C LEU A 40 9.17 21.12 -12.41
N GLU A 41 8.12 21.90 -12.69
CA GLU A 41 8.02 23.29 -12.24
C GLU A 41 7.33 23.47 -10.90
N PHE A 42 6.51 22.50 -10.47
CA PHE A 42 5.78 22.60 -9.21
C PHE A 42 5.94 21.39 -8.29
N MET A 43 6.28 20.22 -8.79
CA MET A 43 6.45 19.01 -7.96
C MET A 43 7.88 18.93 -7.43
N ARG A 44 8.03 18.99 -6.10
CA ARG A 44 9.34 18.96 -5.43
C ARG A 44 9.29 18.11 -4.16
N ILE A 45 10.41 17.43 -3.89
CA ILE A 45 10.68 16.76 -2.60
C ILE A 45 11.82 17.50 -1.87
N ASP A 46 11.78 17.46 -0.56
CA ASP A 46 12.79 18.06 0.30
C ASP A 46 14.04 17.16 0.47
N LYS A 47 14.93 17.53 1.41
CA LYS A 47 16.16 16.77 1.72
C LYS A 47 15.90 15.42 2.38
N ASN A 48 14.73 15.24 2.99
CA ASN A 48 14.30 13.99 3.61
C ASN A 48 13.55 13.09 2.62
N LEU A 49 13.45 13.52 1.36
CA LEU A 49 12.67 12.87 0.29
C LEU A 49 11.15 12.94 0.51
N ASP A 50 10.67 13.85 1.36
CA ASP A 50 9.26 14.12 1.57
C ASP A 50 8.77 15.22 0.61
N PRO A 51 7.49 15.17 0.15
CA PRO A 51 6.93 16.22 -0.69
C PRO A 51 6.95 17.58 0.01
N ASP A 52 7.45 18.60 -0.68
CA ASP A 52 7.40 19.98 -0.22
C ASP A 52 5.99 20.57 -0.51
N GLU A 53 5.04 20.27 0.38
CA GLU A 53 3.63 20.60 0.20
C GLU A 53 3.41 22.11 -0.04
N TYR A 54 4.18 22.98 0.64
CA TYR A 54 4.09 24.42 0.46
C TYR A 54 4.57 24.87 -0.93
N TYR A 55 5.71 24.38 -1.36
CA TYR A 55 6.25 24.67 -2.69
C TYR A 55 5.31 24.21 -3.80
N ILE A 56 4.80 22.98 -3.66
CA ILE A 56 3.84 22.40 -4.61
C ILE A 56 2.61 23.29 -4.73
N GLN A 57 2.01 23.68 -3.61
CA GLN A 57 0.80 24.50 -3.60
C GLN A 57 1.02 25.86 -4.25
N GLN A 58 2.10 26.56 -3.90
CA GLN A 58 2.39 27.91 -4.42
C GLN A 58 2.64 27.88 -5.93
N ASN A 59 3.49 26.98 -6.41
CA ASN A 59 3.86 26.92 -7.81
C ASN A 59 2.72 26.36 -8.69
N LEU A 60 1.98 25.39 -8.22
CA LEU A 60 0.79 24.89 -8.94
C LEU A 60 -0.26 26.00 -9.11
N LYS A 61 -0.56 26.77 -8.06
CA LYS A 61 -1.48 27.90 -8.14
C LYS A 61 -0.97 28.99 -9.10
N ARG A 62 0.34 29.28 -9.11
CA ARG A 62 0.95 30.22 -10.05
C ARG A 62 0.72 29.77 -11.50
N LEU A 63 1.06 28.52 -11.82
CA LEU A 63 0.90 27.97 -13.17
C LEU A 63 -0.57 27.95 -13.63
N LEU A 64 -1.50 27.58 -12.76
CA LEU A 64 -2.93 27.64 -13.10
C LEU A 64 -3.40 29.06 -13.41
N ASN A 65 -2.90 30.06 -12.70
CA ASN A 65 -3.24 31.47 -12.93
C ASN A 65 -2.68 32.01 -14.26
N GLU A 66 -1.59 31.45 -14.79
CA GLU A 66 -1.03 31.80 -16.10
C GLU A 66 -1.93 31.33 -17.25
N HIS A 67 -2.80 30.34 -17.02
CA HIS A 67 -3.70 29.74 -18.03
C HIS A 67 -5.18 30.05 -17.77
N LYS A 68 -5.51 31.33 -17.53
CA LYS A 68 -6.90 31.76 -17.28
C LYS A 68 -7.83 31.34 -18.39
N GLY A 69 -8.99 30.75 -18.02
CA GLY A 69 -10.01 30.30 -18.97
C GLY A 69 -9.86 28.85 -19.43
N ILE A 70 -8.72 28.21 -19.21
CA ILE A 70 -8.53 26.77 -19.46
C ILE A 70 -9.13 25.98 -18.29
N LYS A 71 -9.86 24.91 -18.63
CA LYS A 71 -10.49 24.00 -17.64
C LYS A 71 -9.89 22.62 -17.61
N LEU A 72 -9.14 22.24 -18.64
CA LEU A 72 -8.50 20.93 -18.76
C LEU A 72 -6.97 21.11 -18.71
N PHE A 73 -6.37 20.50 -17.70
CA PHE A 73 -4.93 20.54 -17.50
C PHE A 73 -4.37 19.12 -17.58
N ILE A 74 -3.22 18.98 -18.21
CA ILE A 74 -2.42 17.76 -18.27
C ILE A 74 -1.14 18.00 -17.51
N THR A 75 -0.71 17.03 -16.74
CA THR A 75 0.61 17.08 -16.09
C THR A 75 1.19 15.66 -15.99
N GLN A 76 2.49 15.57 -15.74
CA GLN A 76 3.15 14.32 -15.47
C GLN A 76 2.85 13.86 -14.04
N GLY A 77 2.67 12.55 -13.87
CA GLY A 77 2.76 11.91 -12.58
C GLY A 77 4.18 11.42 -12.29
N TYR A 78 4.44 10.90 -11.09
CA TYR A 78 5.66 10.21 -10.70
C TYR A 78 6.91 11.07 -10.61
N ILE A 79 7.17 11.99 -11.57
CA ILE A 79 8.40 12.80 -11.63
C ILE A 79 8.31 14.05 -10.77
N CYS A 80 9.44 14.46 -10.21
CA CYS A 80 9.57 15.66 -9.39
C CYS A 80 10.99 16.23 -9.48
N ARG A 81 11.26 17.36 -8.82
CA ARG A 81 12.61 17.80 -8.49
C ARG A 81 12.97 17.47 -7.06
N ASN A 82 14.23 17.15 -6.80
CA ASN A 82 14.74 17.05 -5.44
C ASN A 82 15.08 18.45 -4.86
N ALA A 83 15.55 18.48 -3.61
CA ALA A 83 15.94 19.71 -2.93
C ALA A 83 17.08 20.50 -3.62
N TYR A 84 17.83 19.85 -4.52
CA TYR A 84 18.94 20.44 -5.28
C TYR A 84 18.53 20.87 -6.70
N GLY A 85 17.24 20.70 -7.05
CA GLY A 85 16.71 21.06 -8.36
C GLY A 85 16.94 20.01 -9.45
N GLU A 86 17.47 18.85 -9.12
CA GLU A 86 17.71 17.75 -10.05
C GLU A 86 16.43 16.92 -10.26
N ILE A 87 16.32 16.24 -11.41
CA ILE A 87 15.17 15.35 -11.69
C ILE A 87 15.22 14.16 -10.75
N ASP A 88 14.10 13.92 -10.11
CA ASP A 88 13.86 12.83 -9.19
C ASP A 88 12.46 12.23 -9.39
N ASN A 89 12.05 11.28 -8.56
CA ASN A 89 10.74 10.67 -8.64
C ASN A 89 10.13 10.40 -7.26
N LEU A 90 8.81 10.22 -7.24
CA LEU A 90 8.03 9.93 -6.03
C LEU A 90 7.97 8.44 -5.68
N LYS A 91 8.87 7.63 -6.23
CA LYS A 91 8.97 6.18 -6.02
C LYS A 91 7.71 5.42 -6.45
N ARG A 92 7.47 4.25 -5.82
CA ARG A 92 6.34 3.37 -6.14
C ARG A 92 5.00 4.05 -5.82
N GLY A 93 4.03 3.90 -6.72
CA GLY A 93 2.73 4.59 -6.61
C GLY A 93 2.84 6.10 -6.87
N GLY A 94 3.92 6.56 -7.51
CA GLY A 94 4.22 7.97 -7.67
C GLY A 94 3.19 8.78 -8.46
N SER A 95 2.50 8.18 -9.44
CA SER A 95 1.43 8.85 -10.18
C SER A 95 0.19 9.09 -9.32
N ASP A 96 -0.23 8.08 -8.54
CA ASP A 96 -1.33 8.20 -7.58
C ASP A 96 -0.98 9.21 -6.48
N TYR A 97 0.30 9.20 -6.06
CA TYR A 97 0.82 10.17 -5.08
C TYR A 97 0.78 11.59 -5.63
N THR A 98 1.18 11.79 -6.90
CA THR A 98 1.06 13.08 -7.59
C THR A 98 -0.38 13.57 -7.61
N ALA A 99 -1.34 12.69 -7.96
CA ALA A 99 -2.76 13.04 -7.97
C ALA A 99 -3.25 13.48 -6.58
N SER A 100 -2.83 12.77 -5.53
CA SER A 100 -3.18 13.09 -4.15
C SER A 100 -2.57 14.42 -3.68
N LEU A 101 -1.30 14.70 -4.02
CA LEU A 101 -0.63 15.96 -3.71
C LEU A 101 -1.28 17.16 -4.43
N ILE A 102 -1.64 16.99 -5.70
CA ILE A 102 -2.37 18.01 -6.46
C ILE A 102 -3.76 18.25 -5.84
N GLY A 103 -4.48 17.16 -5.53
CA GLY A 103 -5.79 17.25 -4.87
C GLY A 103 -5.73 18.01 -3.56
N GLN A 104 -4.73 17.69 -2.71
CA GLN A 104 -4.47 18.40 -1.45
C GLN A 104 -4.12 19.88 -1.69
N ALA A 105 -3.21 20.18 -2.62
CA ALA A 105 -2.76 21.54 -2.91
C ALA A 105 -3.89 22.45 -3.41
N LEU A 106 -4.85 21.89 -4.16
CA LEU A 106 -5.99 22.59 -4.72
C LEU A 106 -7.27 22.49 -3.90
N GLN A 107 -7.29 21.66 -2.84
CA GLN A 107 -8.47 21.36 -2.03
C GLN A 107 -9.66 20.93 -2.90
N THR A 108 -9.43 19.92 -3.75
CA THR A 108 -10.43 19.39 -4.67
C THR A 108 -11.56 18.65 -3.95
N ASN A 109 -12.70 18.51 -4.59
CA ASN A 109 -13.84 17.78 -4.03
C ASN A 109 -13.65 16.25 -4.06
N GLU A 110 -12.88 15.73 -5.04
CA GLU A 110 -12.63 14.30 -5.22
C GLU A 110 -11.31 14.12 -6.01
N ILE A 111 -10.60 13.05 -5.72
CA ILE A 111 -9.47 12.56 -6.52
C ILE A 111 -9.91 11.26 -7.16
N GLN A 112 -9.69 11.10 -8.46
CA GLN A 112 -10.02 9.86 -9.17
C GLN A 112 -8.75 9.17 -9.65
N ILE A 113 -8.64 7.87 -9.36
CA ILE A 113 -7.56 7.00 -9.84
C ILE A 113 -8.19 5.99 -10.79
N TRP A 114 -7.79 6.07 -12.05
CA TRP A 114 -8.31 5.23 -13.10
C TRP A 114 -7.35 4.10 -13.41
N THR A 115 -7.86 2.87 -13.37
CA THR A 115 -7.08 1.64 -13.54
C THR A 115 -7.86 0.65 -14.44
N ASP A 116 -7.38 -0.56 -14.59
CA ASP A 116 -8.00 -1.64 -15.37
C ASP A 116 -8.96 -2.53 -14.57
N ILE A 117 -9.19 -2.22 -13.30
CA ILE A 117 -10.07 -2.98 -12.39
C ILE A 117 -11.27 -2.16 -11.92
N ASP A 118 -12.39 -2.84 -11.59
CA ASP A 118 -13.66 -2.21 -11.21
C ASP A 118 -13.69 -1.63 -9.78
N GLY A 119 -12.56 -1.50 -9.12
CA GLY A 119 -12.41 -1.12 -7.72
C GLY A 119 -11.78 -2.24 -6.90
N LEU A 120 -11.72 -2.05 -5.59
CA LEU A 120 -11.29 -3.09 -4.66
C LEU A 120 -12.38 -4.14 -4.49
N HIS A 121 -12.03 -5.42 -4.58
CA HIS A 121 -12.94 -6.52 -4.37
C HIS A 121 -12.85 -7.04 -2.93
N ASN A 122 -13.94 -7.62 -2.45
CA ASN A 122 -14.01 -8.22 -1.12
C ASN A 122 -13.13 -9.48 -0.96
N ASN A 123 -12.60 -10.03 -2.07
CA ASN A 123 -11.58 -11.08 -2.10
C ASN A 123 -10.89 -11.07 -3.47
N ASP A 124 -9.82 -11.84 -3.64
CA ASP A 124 -9.08 -11.94 -4.89
C ASP A 124 -9.84 -12.78 -5.93
N PRO A 125 -10.31 -12.19 -7.05
CA PRO A 125 -11.07 -12.91 -8.07
C PRO A 125 -10.27 -14.00 -8.82
N ARG A 126 -8.95 -14.02 -8.66
CA ARG A 126 -8.10 -15.06 -9.24
C ARG A 126 -8.19 -16.40 -8.50
N PHE A 127 -8.57 -16.37 -7.22
CA PHE A 127 -8.65 -17.54 -6.34
C PHE A 127 -10.07 -17.86 -5.88
N VAL A 128 -10.94 -16.85 -5.86
CA VAL A 128 -12.30 -16.96 -5.32
C VAL A 128 -13.32 -16.50 -6.35
N ASN A 129 -14.28 -17.36 -6.62
CA ASN A 129 -15.41 -17.02 -7.50
C ASN A 129 -16.43 -16.13 -6.76
N ASN A 130 -17.21 -15.35 -7.52
CA ASN A 130 -18.30 -14.51 -7.03
C ASN A 130 -17.88 -13.38 -6.08
N THR A 131 -16.63 -12.90 -6.21
CA THR A 131 -16.20 -11.70 -5.49
C THR A 131 -17.01 -10.48 -5.93
N LYS A 132 -17.23 -9.54 -5.01
CA LYS A 132 -17.99 -8.30 -5.25
C LYS A 132 -17.10 -7.09 -5.01
N PRO A 133 -17.25 -6.01 -5.81
CA PRO A 133 -16.57 -4.75 -5.52
C PRO A 133 -17.02 -4.19 -4.17
N VAL A 134 -16.08 -3.69 -3.38
CA VAL A 134 -16.35 -2.96 -2.13
C VAL A 134 -16.65 -1.51 -2.51
N SER A 135 -17.85 -1.04 -2.19
CA SER A 135 -18.29 0.31 -2.56
C SER A 135 -17.58 1.42 -1.78
N VAL A 136 -17.34 1.20 -0.49
CA VAL A 136 -16.78 2.20 0.43
C VAL A 136 -15.75 1.57 1.36
N LEU A 137 -14.60 2.24 1.46
CA LEU A 137 -13.54 1.93 2.43
C LEU A 137 -13.14 3.20 3.19
N SER A 138 -12.72 3.05 4.43
CA SER A 138 -11.95 4.10 5.11
C SER A 138 -10.52 4.15 4.57
N PHE A 139 -9.80 5.25 4.81
CA PHE A 139 -8.39 5.34 4.45
C PHE A 139 -7.53 4.30 5.19
N ASP A 140 -7.90 3.96 6.43
CA ASP A 140 -7.18 2.97 7.23
C ASP A 140 -7.41 1.57 6.67
N GLU A 141 -8.65 1.20 6.33
CA GLU A 141 -8.96 -0.07 5.65
C GLU A 141 -8.24 -0.18 4.30
N ALA A 142 -8.23 0.89 3.49
CA ALA A 142 -7.53 0.90 2.20
C ALA A 142 -6.01 0.74 2.37
N ALA A 143 -5.41 1.35 3.39
CA ALA A 143 -3.99 1.19 3.71
C ALA A 143 -3.63 -0.23 4.12
N GLU A 144 -4.45 -0.88 4.96
CA GLU A 144 -4.28 -2.28 5.35
C GLU A 144 -4.35 -3.21 4.13
N LEU A 145 -5.38 -3.05 3.28
CA LEU A 145 -5.52 -3.84 2.05
C LEU A 145 -4.33 -3.67 1.10
N ALA A 146 -3.86 -2.44 0.93
CA ALA A 146 -2.73 -2.13 0.07
C ALA A 146 -1.42 -2.75 0.59
N TYR A 147 -1.23 -2.79 1.91
CA TYR A 147 -0.06 -3.40 2.53
C TYR A 147 -0.06 -4.93 2.36
N PHE A 148 -1.21 -5.57 2.53
CA PHE A 148 -1.35 -7.03 2.48
C PHE A 148 -1.72 -7.59 1.11
N GLY A 149 -1.46 -6.88 0.02
CA GLY A 149 -1.43 -7.48 -1.32
C GLY A 149 -2.49 -7.00 -2.31
N ALA A 150 -3.40 -6.12 -1.92
CA ALA A 150 -4.25 -5.42 -2.89
C ALA A 150 -3.39 -4.38 -3.64
N LYS A 151 -2.72 -4.83 -4.71
CA LYS A 151 -1.72 -4.04 -5.48
C LYS A 151 -2.28 -2.82 -6.23
N ILE A 152 -3.44 -2.32 -5.84
CA ILE A 152 -4.19 -1.28 -6.54
C ILE A 152 -3.70 0.12 -6.18
N LEU A 153 -3.31 0.30 -4.92
CA LEU A 153 -2.81 1.57 -4.38
C LEU A 153 -1.59 1.32 -3.51
N HIS A 154 -0.66 2.27 -3.50
CA HIS A 154 0.37 2.27 -2.48
C HIS A 154 -0.13 3.03 -1.24
N PRO A 155 0.03 2.53 0.01
CA PRO A 155 -0.53 3.19 1.20
C PRO A 155 -0.13 4.66 1.33
N SER A 156 1.14 4.99 1.05
CA SER A 156 1.63 6.37 1.13
C SER A 156 1.03 7.30 0.07
N SER A 157 0.56 6.77 -1.07
CA SER A 157 0.04 7.60 -2.17
C SER A 157 -1.27 8.31 -1.81
N ILE A 158 -2.05 7.80 -0.86
CA ILE A 158 -3.33 8.39 -0.44
C ILE A 158 -3.23 9.23 0.85
N LEU A 159 -2.05 9.31 1.48
CA LEU A 159 -1.86 10.09 2.72
C LEU A 159 -2.20 11.58 2.56
N PRO A 160 -1.83 12.29 1.46
CA PRO A 160 -2.22 13.69 1.28
C PRO A 160 -3.74 13.86 1.20
N ALA A 161 -4.43 12.94 0.52
CA ALA A 161 -5.88 12.94 0.43
C ALA A 161 -6.53 12.72 1.81
N LYS A 162 -6.02 11.76 2.62
CA LYS A 162 -6.45 11.53 4.00
C LYS A 162 -6.28 12.77 4.87
N LYS A 163 -5.09 13.41 4.84
CA LYS A 163 -4.81 14.64 5.59
C LYS A 163 -5.75 15.79 5.23
N ALA A 164 -6.05 15.93 3.93
CA ALA A 164 -6.94 16.97 3.43
C ALA A 164 -8.43 16.62 3.51
N ASN A 165 -8.78 15.42 3.98
CA ASN A 165 -10.14 14.88 4.00
C ASN A 165 -10.83 14.90 2.62
N ILE A 166 -10.08 14.58 1.57
CA ILE A 166 -10.56 14.52 0.19
C ILE A 166 -10.81 13.07 -0.18
N PRO A 167 -12.02 12.69 -0.61
CA PRO A 167 -12.30 11.32 -1.02
C PRO A 167 -11.49 10.93 -2.27
N VAL A 168 -11.03 9.68 -2.29
CA VAL A 168 -10.35 9.08 -3.45
C VAL A 168 -11.26 8.02 -4.04
N ARG A 169 -11.52 8.10 -5.34
CA ARG A 169 -12.36 7.13 -6.06
C ARG A 169 -11.52 6.33 -7.04
N LEU A 170 -11.55 5.01 -6.88
CA LEU A 170 -10.96 4.06 -7.83
C LEU A 170 -11.99 3.74 -8.92
N LYS A 171 -11.60 3.91 -10.18
CA LYS A 171 -12.48 3.68 -11.34
C LYS A 171 -11.82 2.83 -12.41
N ASN A 172 -12.64 2.11 -13.16
CA ASN A 172 -12.17 1.32 -14.30
C ASN A 172 -12.18 2.18 -15.58
N SER A 173 -11.01 2.33 -16.21
CA SER A 173 -10.87 3.09 -17.46
C SER A 173 -11.56 2.42 -18.66
N MET A 174 -11.73 1.08 -18.63
CA MET A 174 -12.43 0.31 -19.66
C MET A 174 -13.94 0.23 -19.42
N ARG A 175 -14.40 0.56 -18.19
CA ARG A 175 -15.82 0.55 -17.78
C ARG A 175 -16.14 1.80 -16.97
N PRO A 176 -16.11 2.99 -17.58
CA PRO A 176 -16.23 4.26 -16.89
C PRO A 176 -17.60 4.48 -16.22
N GLU A 177 -18.61 3.74 -16.64
CA GLU A 177 -19.97 3.76 -16.05
C GLU A 177 -20.04 3.10 -14.66
N LYS A 178 -19.06 2.26 -14.31
CA LYS A 178 -19.00 1.64 -12.97
C LYS A 178 -18.65 2.67 -11.90
N THR A 179 -19.31 2.56 -10.76
CA THR A 179 -19.14 3.49 -9.63
C THR A 179 -17.75 3.38 -8.99
N GLY A 180 -17.15 2.19 -9.04
CA GLY A 180 -15.85 1.88 -8.43
C GLY A 180 -15.91 1.85 -6.89
N THR A 181 -14.74 2.00 -6.26
CA THR A 181 -14.59 2.07 -4.80
C THR A 181 -14.29 3.51 -4.39
N ILE A 182 -15.00 4.03 -3.39
CA ILE A 182 -14.68 5.31 -2.76
C ILE A 182 -13.92 5.07 -1.45
N ILE A 183 -12.81 5.79 -1.26
CA ILE A 183 -11.99 5.79 -0.05
C ILE A 183 -12.15 7.14 0.62
N GLN A 184 -12.59 7.17 1.88
CA GLN A 184 -12.91 8.39 2.61
C GLN A 184 -12.65 8.25 4.11
N ASN A 185 -12.69 9.34 4.89
CA ASN A 185 -12.48 9.28 6.35
C ASN A 185 -13.66 8.67 7.13
N LYS A 186 -14.78 8.42 6.48
CA LYS A 186 -15.96 7.88 7.15
C LYS A 186 -15.95 6.35 7.11
N GLU A 187 -15.98 5.73 8.27
CA GLU A 187 -16.25 4.30 8.43
C GLU A 187 -17.74 4.05 8.16
N ASP A 188 -18.05 3.00 7.40
CA ASP A 188 -19.44 2.73 6.98
C ASP A 188 -20.10 1.70 7.91
N HIS A 189 -19.61 0.47 7.95
CA HIS A 189 -20.18 -0.60 8.79
C HIS A 189 -19.08 -1.38 9.50
N SER A 190 -19.40 -1.93 10.69
CA SER A 190 -18.54 -2.90 11.38
C SER A 190 -18.55 -4.24 10.62
N GLY A 191 -17.44 -4.96 10.70
CA GLY A 191 -17.25 -6.26 10.08
C GLY A 191 -16.14 -6.30 9.03
N VAL A 192 -15.90 -7.50 8.50
CA VAL A 192 -14.90 -7.73 7.45
C VAL A 192 -15.44 -7.24 6.11
N LYS A 193 -14.76 -6.30 5.50
CA LYS A 193 -15.10 -5.75 4.17
C LYS A 193 -14.35 -6.43 3.04
N ALA A 194 -13.09 -6.79 3.27
CA ALA A 194 -12.27 -7.43 2.24
C ALA A 194 -11.21 -8.36 2.85
N ILE A 195 -10.77 -9.30 2.05
CA ILE A 195 -9.71 -10.25 2.35
C ILE A 195 -8.60 -10.05 1.33
N ALA A 196 -7.38 -9.85 1.80
CA ALA A 196 -6.19 -9.77 0.97
C ALA A 196 -5.21 -10.89 1.32
N ALA A 197 -4.35 -11.26 0.38
CA ALA A 197 -3.30 -12.25 0.62
C ALA A 197 -1.95 -11.75 0.10
N LYS A 198 -0.94 -11.80 0.97
CA LYS A 198 0.45 -11.45 0.67
C LYS A 198 1.28 -12.72 0.57
N ASP A 199 1.74 -13.00 -0.64
CA ASP A 199 2.57 -14.18 -0.95
C ASP A 199 4.05 -13.92 -0.65
N ASN A 200 4.85 -15.00 -0.77
CA ASN A 200 6.31 -14.99 -0.62
C ASN A 200 6.78 -14.55 0.76
N ILE A 201 6.05 -14.94 1.77
CA ILE A 201 6.41 -14.65 3.16
C ILE A 201 7.37 -15.71 3.68
N THR A 202 8.39 -15.24 4.38
CA THR A 202 9.34 -16.08 5.12
C THR A 202 9.20 -15.81 6.61
N VAL A 203 9.04 -16.87 7.38
CA VAL A 203 9.05 -16.82 8.85
C VAL A 203 10.48 -16.99 9.33
N VAL A 204 10.92 -16.09 10.19
CA VAL A 204 12.15 -16.20 10.96
C VAL A 204 11.76 -16.37 12.41
N ARG A 205 12.09 -17.55 12.99
CA ARG A 205 11.81 -17.85 14.40
C ARG A 205 13.12 -17.89 15.16
N ILE A 206 13.18 -17.18 16.27
CA ILE A 206 14.29 -17.26 17.23
C ILE A 206 13.80 -17.80 18.55
N GLN A 207 14.44 -18.86 19.07
CA GLN A 207 14.19 -19.44 20.36
C GLN A 207 15.41 -19.30 21.25
N SER A 208 15.21 -18.84 22.47
CA SER A 208 16.31 -18.65 23.44
C SER A 208 15.82 -18.71 24.88
N ASP A 209 16.40 -19.61 25.66
CA ASP A 209 16.17 -19.67 27.11
C ASP A 209 16.63 -18.39 27.82
N ARG A 210 17.53 -17.61 27.16
CA ARG A 210 17.97 -16.29 27.65
C ARG A 210 16.91 -15.22 27.54
N MET A 211 15.81 -15.44 26.81
CA MET A 211 14.69 -14.52 26.69
C MET A 211 13.90 -14.46 28.00
N LEU A 212 13.79 -15.60 28.67
CA LEU A 212 13.16 -15.69 29.98
C LEU A 212 13.97 -14.85 30.99
N PHE A 213 13.34 -13.86 31.60
CA PHE A 213 13.95 -12.88 32.54
C PHE A 213 14.99 -11.91 31.93
N ALA A 214 15.16 -11.84 30.60
CA ALA A 214 16.14 -10.94 29.99
C ALA A 214 15.50 -9.61 29.52
N TYR A 215 15.86 -8.51 30.15
CA TYR A 215 15.51 -7.18 29.64
C TYR A 215 16.26 -6.88 28.35
N GLY A 216 15.55 -6.35 27.34
CA GLY A 216 16.14 -5.87 26.10
C GLY A 216 16.45 -6.95 25.06
N PHE A 217 16.00 -8.20 25.22
CA PHE A 217 16.19 -9.26 24.23
C PHE A 217 15.51 -8.86 22.89
N LEU A 218 14.25 -8.45 22.92
CA LEU A 218 13.52 -8.02 21.72
C LEU A 218 14.18 -6.85 21.01
N ARG A 219 14.74 -5.89 21.77
CA ARG A 219 15.50 -4.79 21.19
C ARG A 219 16.66 -5.28 20.33
N LYS A 220 17.43 -6.24 20.83
CA LYS A 220 18.56 -6.80 20.08
C LYS A 220 18.13 -7.56 18.82
N VAL A 221 16.99 -8.25 18.89
CA VAL A 221 16.41 -8.92 17.73
C VAL A 221 15.98 -7.90 16.67
N PHE A 222 15.27 -6.85 17.04
CA PHE A 222 14.84 -5.80 16.10
C PHE A 222 16.01 -5.00 15.53
N GLU A 223 17.05 -4.75 16.32
CA GLU A 223 18.28 -4.07 15.88
C GLU A 223 18.97 -4.81 14.72
N VAL A 224 18.91 -6.14 14.69
CA VAL A 224 19.42 -6.93 13.55
C VAL A 224 18.63 -6.60 12.28
N PHE A 225 17.30 -6.58 12.33
CA PHE A 225 16.46 -6.25 11.16
C PHE A 225 16.63 -4.79 10.72
N GLU A 226 16.84 -3.86 11.68
CA GLU A 226 17.14 -2.45 11.39
C GLU A 226 18.46 -2.29 10.65
N ILE A 227 19.55 -2.96 11.11
CA ILE A 227 20.88 -2.94 10.47
C ILE A 227 20.79 -3.37 9.00
N TYR A 228 20.03 -4.43 8.72
CA TYR A 228 19.85 -4.96 7.38
C TYR A 228 18.68 -4.33 6.62
N LYS A 229 18.02 -3.28 7.17
CA LYS A 229 16.89 -2.53 6.58
C LYS A 229 15.78 -3.45 6.08
N THR A 230 15.50 -4.53 6.81
CA THR A 230 14.49 -5.53 6.47
C THR A 230 13.22 -5.29 7.28
N PRO A 231 12.10 -4.90 6.64
CA PRO A 231 10.84 -4.70 7.34
C PRO A 231 10.26 -6.03 7.87
N ILE A 232 9.58 -5.94 9.01
CA ILE A 232 8.86 -7.08 9.60
C ILE A 232 7.37 -6.84 9.40
N ASP A 233 6.63 -7.83 8.86
CA ASP A 233 5.18 -7.71 8.63
C ASP A 233 4.35 -8.11 9.85
N MET A 234 4.61 -9.30 10.39
CA MET A 234 3.93 -9.83 11.57
C MET A 234 4.96 -10.24 12.62
N ILE A 235 4.57 -10.14 13.87
CA ILE A 235 5.35 -10.65 14.99
C ILE A 235 4.46 -11.34 16.00
N THR A 236 4.90 -12.47 16.49
CA THR A 236 4.30 -13.14 17.67
C THR A 236 5.42 -13.54 18.64
N THR A 237 5.15 -13.39 19.93
CA THR A 237 6.12 -13.69 20.97
C THR A 237 5.55 -14.63 21.99
N SER A 238 6.40 -15.50 22.54
CA SER A 238 6.17 -16.28 23.75
C SER A 238 7.25 -15.95 24.77
N GLU A 239 7.28 -16.64 25.90
CA GLU A 239 8.31 -16.43 26.94
C GLU A 239 9.72 -16.78 26.47
N VAL A 240 9.87 -17.67 25.50
CA VAL A 240 11.16 -18.23 25.05
C VAL A 240 11.39 -18.13 23.54
N ALA A 241 10.42 -17.60 22.78
CA ALA A 241 10.53 -17.55 21.32
C ALA A 241 9.89 -16.29 20.73
N VAL A 242 10.45 -15.81 19.63
CA VAL A 242 9.89 -14.74 18.77
C VAL A 242 9.80 -15.29 17.35
N SER A 243 8.63 -15.18 16.74
CA SER A 243 8.41 -15.46 15.33
C SER A 243 8.09 -14.17 14.59
N MET A 244 8.79 -13.90 13.51
CA MET A 244 8.67 -12.71 12.69
C MET A 244 8.48 -13.11 11.23
N THR A 245 7.71 -12.35 10.48
CA THR A 245 7.55 -12.56 9.05
C THR A 245 8.19 -11.42 8.28
N ILE A 246 8.83 -11.77 7.15
CA ILE A 246 9.44 -10.84 6.21
C ILE A 246 9.06 -11.23 4.79
N ASP A 247 9.00 -10.25 3.89
CA ASP A 247 8.80 -10.44 2.44
C ASP A 247 10.08 -10.17 1.63
N ASP A 248 11.09 -9.50 2.23
CA ASP A 248 12.41 -9.29 1.63
C ASP A 248 13.44 -10.22 2.27
N THR A 249 13.92 -11.17 1.49
CA THR A 249 14.93 -12.16 1.90
C THR A 249 16.34 -11.83 1.40
N SER A 250 16.57 -10.64 0.83
CA SER A 250 17.86 -10.24 0.24
C SER A 250 19.03 -10.32 1.24
N ASN A 251 18.77 -10.10 2.52
CA ASN A 251 19.76 -10.15 3.59
C ASN A 251 19.54 -11.31 4.59
N LEU A 252 18.73 -12.31 4.22
CA LEU A 252 18.30 -13.37 5.15
C LEU A 252 19.46 -14.10 5.80
N ASP A 253 20.48 -14.49 5.04
CA ASP A 253 21.64 -15.24 5.57
C ASP A 253 22.42 -14.42 6.61
N ALA A 254 22.59 -13.12 6.38
CA ALA A 254 23.28 -12.24 7.31
C ALA A 254 22.44 -12.02 8.58
N ILE A 255 21.13 -11.82 8.44
CA ILE A 255 20.17 -11.73 9.56
C ILE A 255 20.25 -13.00 10.42
N LEU A 256 20.21 -14.19 9.80
CA LEU A 256 20.27 -15.46 10.51
C LEU A 256 21.62 -15.64 11.23
N SER A 257 22.72 -15.25 10.60
CA SER A 257 24.05 -15.30 11.22
C SER A 257 24.10 -14.48 12.51
N ASP A 258 23.49 -13.29 12.51
CA ASP A 258 23.47 -12.42 13.68
C ASP A 258 22.47 -12.89 14.74
N LEU A 259 21.29 -13.36 14.34
CA LEU A 259 20.29 -13.90 15.26
C LEU A 259 20.78 -15.16 16.00
N LYS A 260 21.55 -16.03 15.35
CA LYS A 260 22.15 -17.23 15.97
C LYS A 260 23.07 -16.92 17.15
N LYS A 261 23.57 -15.69 17.27
CA LYS A 261 24.34 -15.24 18.44
C LYS A 261 23.47 -15.12 19.72
N PHE A 262 22.18 -14.99 19.55
CA PHE A 262 21.22 -14.79 20.65
C PHE A 262 20.42 -16.05 20.99
N GLY A 263 20.27 -16.99 20.06
CA GLY A 263 19.48 -18.22 20.25
C GLY A 263 19.51 -19.14 19.05
N HIS A 264 18.65 -20.14 19.07
CA HIS A 264 18.42 -21.02 17.93
C HIS A 264 17.48 -20.31 16.94
N ALA A 265 17.96 -20.14 15.70
CA ALA A 265 17.19 -19.47 14.64
C ALA A 265 16.81 -20.46 13.55
N GLU A 266 15.50 -20.52 13.25
CA GLU A 266 14.89 -21.34 12.21
C GLU A 266 14.22 -20.46 11.17
N VAL A 267 14.10 -20.98 9.93
CA VAL A 267 13.46 -20.29 8.81
C VAL A 267 12.44 -21.24 8.17
N GLU A 268 11.29 -20.67 7.83
CA GLU A 268 10.25 -21.37 7.08
C GLU A 268 9.78 -20.45 5.94
N SER A 269 10.02 -20.86 4.70
CA SER A 269 9.65 -20.12 3.49
C SER A 269 8.29 -20.56 2.95
N ASP A 270 7.86 -19.98 1.83
CA ASP A 270 6.61 -20.32 1.13
C ASP A 270 5.36 -20.17 2.01
N GLN A 271 5.32 -19.11 2.79
CA GLN A 271 4.17 -18.77 3.61
C GLN A 271 3.32 -17.65 2.95
N VAL A 272 2.08 -17.53 3.41
CA VAL A 272 1.13 -16.50 2.98
C VAL A 272 0.48 -15.85 4.19
N ILE A 273 0.50 -14.52 4.23
CA ILE A 273 -0.32 -13.77 5.17
C ILE A 273 -1.68 -13.52 4.53
N ILE A 274 -2.75 -13.94 5.18
CA ILE A 274 -4.14 -13.61 4.84
C ILE A 274 -4.58 -12.51 5.82
N ALA A 275 -4.91 -11.35 5.29
CA ALA A 275 -5.39 -10.21 6.05
C ALA A 275 -6.90 -10.02 5.83
N LEU A 276 -7.66 -10.05 6.91
CA LEU A 276 -9.08 -9.73 6.93
C LEU A 276 -9.20 -8.26 7.34
N VAL A 277 -9.72 -7.44 6.45
CA VAL A 277 -9.74 -6.00 6.62
C VAL A 277 -11.17 -5.47 6.69
N GLY A 278 -11.40 -4.57 7.62
CA GLY A 278 -12.67 -3.90 7.88
C GLY A 278 -12.66 -3.21 9.23
N LEU A 279 -13.80 -2.79 9.74
CA LEU A 279 -13.92 -2.31 11.10
C LEU A 279 -14.19 -3.51 12.02
N ILE A 280 -13.16 -3.99 12.70
CA ILE A 280 -13.16 -5.23 13.51
C ILE A 280 -12.60 -4.93 14.93
N PRO A 281 -13.29 -4.12 15.74
CA PRO A 281 -12.78 -3.78 17.06
C PRO A 281 -12.63 -5.02 17.94
N PRO A 282 -11.50 -5.21 18.64
CA PRO A 282 -11.30 -6.36 19.53
C PRO A 282 -12.32 -6.44 20.68
N SER A 283 -12.99 -5.33 20.98
CA SER A 283 -14.06 -5.26 21.99
C SER A 283 -15.39 -5.87 21.52
N GLU A 284 -15.59 -6.02 20.20
CA GLU A 284 -16.80 -6.64 19.66
C GLU A 284 -16.69 -8.16 19.64
N LYS A 285 -17.80 -8.82 19.97
CA LYS A 285 -17.85 -10.27 20.07
C LYS A 285 -18.19 -10.89 18.71
N GLY A 286 -17.65 -12.08 18.46
CA GLY A 286 -18.06 -12.94 17.34
C GLY A 286 -17.06 -13.00 16.20
N TYR A 287 -16.40 -11.92 15.80
CA TYR A 287 -15.54 -11.91 14.63
C TYR A 287 -14.43 -12.98 14.65
N ALA A 288 -13.67 -13.06 15.74
CA ALA A 288 -12.62 -14.06 15.86
C ALA A 288 -13.19 -15.48 15.77
N SER A 289 -14.34 -15.73 16.43
CA SER A 289 -14.99 -17.03 16.40
C SER A 289 -15.43 -17.43 14.98
N GLU A 290 -16.06 -16.53 14.23
CA GLU A 290 -16.49 -16.79 12.86
C GLU A 290 -15.32 -17.05 11.91
N ILE A 291 -14.24 -16.28 12.06
CA ILE A 291 -13.01 -16.42 11.25
C ILE A 291 -12.35 -17.77 11.52
N PHE A 292 -12.17 -18.15 12.80
CA PHE A 292 -11.51 -19.40 13.15
C PHE A 292 -12.39 -20.63 12.85
N GLU A 293 -13.71 -20.51 12.96
CA GLU A 293 -14.63 -21.54 12.53
C GLU A 293 -14.53 -21.78 11.00
N ALA A 294 -14.41 -20.71 10.20
CA ALA A 294 -14.20 -20.86 8.76
C ALA A 294 -12.88 -21.57 8.43
N LEU A 295 -11.85 -21.37 9.23
CA LEU A 295 -10.51 -21.93 9.00
C LEU A 295 -10.25 -23.25 9.69
N LEU A 296 -11.26 -23.95 10.23
CA LEU A 296 -11.10 -25.28 10.83
C LEU A 296 -10.34 -26.30 9.94
N PRO A 297 -10.52 -26.32 8.60
CA PRO A 297 -9.77 -27.25 7.75
C PRO A 297 -8.33 -26.80 7.45
N VAL A 298 -7.93 -25.58 7.81
CA VAL A 298 -6.65 -24.97 7.43
C VAL A 298 -5.73 -24.85 8.64
N PRO A 299 -4.50 -25.40 8.61
CA PRO A 299 -3.51 -25.21 9.66
C PRO A 299 -3.08 -23.74 9.77
N ILE A 300 -3.28 -23.12 10.93
CA ILE A 300 -2.88 -21.74 11.21
C ILE A 300 -1.53 -21.74 11.92
N LYS A 301 -0.55 -21.00 11.40
CA LYS A 301 0.81 -20.91 11.94
C LYS A 301 1.03 -19.72 12.86
N MET A 302 0.49 -18.56 12.49
CA MET A 302 0.57 -17.34 13.29
C MET A 302 -0.74 -16.55 13.18
N ILE A 303 -1.05 -15.77 14.20
CA ILE A 303 -2.21 -14.88 14.25
C ILE A 303 -1.74 -13.55 14.80
N SER A 304 -2.11 -12.44 14.14
CA SER A 304 -2.00 -11.09 14.69
C SER A 304 -3.40 -10.49 14.79
N TYR A 305 -3.84 -10.24 16.01
CA TYR A 305 -5.14 -9.64 16.31
C TYR A 305 -5.03 -8.69 17.49
N GLY A 306 -5.70 -7.55 17.41
CA GLY A 306 -5.74 -6.55 18.47
C GLY A 306 -4.70 -5.43 18.37
N ALA A 307 -3.77 -5.50 17.41
CA ALA A 307 -2.85 -4.41 17.13
C ALA A 307 -3.51 -3.27 16.33
N SER A 308 -4.48 -3.60 15.51
CA SER A 308 -5.30 -2.68 14.71
C SER A 308 -6.78 -3.00 14.93
N THR A 309 -7.65 -2.00 14.84
CA THR A 309 -9.10 -2.18 14.80
C THR A 309 -9.60 -2.51 13.39
N HIS A 310 -8.72 -2.49 12.40
CA HIS A 310 -9.06 -2.64 10.99
C HIS A 310 -8.52 -3.91 10.35
N ASN A 311 -7.77 -4.73 11.09
CA ASN A 311 -7.11 -5.90 10.52
C ASN A 311 -7.03 -7.07 11.52
N ILE A 312 -7.24 -8.28 10.98
CA ILE A 312 -6.81 -9.56 11.57
C ILE A 312 -5.94 -10.24 10.52
N SER A 313 -4.69 -10.53 10.86
CA SER A 313 -3.75 -11.22 9.97
C SER A 313 -3.49 -12.64 10.44
N ILE A 314 -3.53 -13.57 9.49
CA ILE A 314 -3.36 -15.01 9.73
C ILE A 314 -2.29 -15.53 8.77
N LEU A 315 -1.33 -16.27 9.28
CA LEU A 315 -0.29 -16.91 8.49
C LEU A 315 -0.65 -18.37 8.25
N VAL A 316 -0.63 -18.75 6.98
CA VAL A 316 -0.87 -20.14 6.53
C VAL A 316 0.23 -20.58 5.56
N ASP A 317 0.31 -21.87 5.27
CA ASP A 317 1.15 -22.40 4.22
C ASP A 317 0.62 -21.94 2.83
N LYS A 318 1.49 -21.78 1.86
CA LYS A 318 1.13 -21.40 0.49
C LYS A 318 0.19 -22.40 -0.16
N THR A 319 0.31 -23.68 0.18
CA THR A 319 -0.54 -24.74 -0.33
C THR A 319 -1.99 -24.59 0.12
N ASP A 320 -2.20 -24.03 1.31
CA ASP A 320 -3.52 -23.88 1.93
C ASP A 320 -4.21 -22.55 1.57
N LYS A 321 -3.51 -21.64 0.87
CA LYS A 321 -4.00 -20.29 0.52
C LYS A 321 -5.38 -20.30 -0.12
N THR A 322 -5.56 -21.10 -1.17
CA THR A 322 -6.80 -21.10 -1.95
C THR A 322 -7.97 -21.65 -1.12
N GLU A 323 -7.74 -22.69 -0.34
CA GLU A 323 -8.75 -23.25 0.57
C GLU A 323 -9.15 -22.22 1.63
N ALA A 324 -8.17 -21.59 2.27
CA ALA A 324 -8.41 -20.56 3.28
C ALA A 324 -9.21 -19.36 2.73
N LEU A 325 -8.84 -18.83 1.56
CA LEU A 325 -9.55 -17.71 0.93
C LEU A 325 -11.00 -18.06 0.59
N ASN A 326 -11.27 -19.27 0.08
CA ASN A 326 -12.61 -19.72 -0.24
C ASN A 326 -13.45 -19.99 1.02
N ALA A 327 -12.89 -20.63 2.03
CA ALA A 327 -13.57 -20.91 3.29
C ALA A 327 -13.99 -19.62 4.01
N LEU A 328 -13.08 -18.65 4.10
CA LEU A 328 -13.37 -17.33 4.66
C LEU A 328 -14.43 -16.58 3.83
N HIS A 329 -14.33 -16.62 2.50
CA HIS A 329 -15.31 -15.95 1.64
C HIS A 329 -16.71 -16.52 1.82
N GLN A 330 -16.85 -17.85 1.82
CA GLN A 330 -18.14 -18.52 2.01
C GLN A 330 -18.77 -18.24 3.38
N LYS A 331 -17.95 -18.11 4.42
CA LYS A 331 -18.43 -17.85 5.78
C LYS A 331 -18.84 -16.39 5.97
N LEU A 332 -18.00 -15.46 5.53
CA LEU A 332 -18.14 -14.02 5.83
C LEU A 332 -19.05 -13.28 4.86
N TYR A 333 -19.17 -13.74 3.60
CA TYR A 333 -19.98 -13.07 2.58
C TYR A 333 -21.12 -13.97 2.08
N LYS A 334 -21.85 -14.58 3.01
CA LYS A 334 -23.08 -15.33 2.66
C LYS A 334 -24.00 -14.41 1.86
N SER A 335 -24.31 -14.84 0.64
CA SER A 335 -25.24 -14.18 -0.29
C SER A 335 -26.67 -14.21 0.24
#